data_b3c3a5d64572f77b5aab25ae46b3cc82
#
_entry.id   b3c3a5d64572f77b5aab25ae46b3cc82
#
_cell.length_a   1.000
_cell.length_b   1.000
_cell.length_c   1.000
_cell.angle_alpha   90.00
_cell.angle_beta   90.00
_cell.angle_gamma   90.00
#
_symmetry.space_group_name_H-M   'P 1'
#
loop_
_entity.id
_entity.type
_entity.pdbx_description
1 polymer ?
#
loop_
_entity_poly.entity_id
_entity_poly.type
_entity_poly.pdbx_seq_one_letter_code
_entity_poly.pdbx_strand_id
1 'polypeptide(L)'
;TRLSRGLGDVYKRQDYTTRELDLRNEISGANELAEIQAQIADEFPTPKLRFPVYYPELSNENVLVSEFIDGISLEEGIENKSLEWSTLLELFRIHGAYLFGIGTFHGDLHPGNCIIDKEGRFVFIDNGAICHAPSFVNRSLFNFFEHLSRQEMHSAFMSLLDMTTKKPTGKKMQKYLN
;
A
#
# COMPACT_ATOMS: atom_id res chain seq x y z
N THR A 1 0.60 8.30 -32.52
CA THR A 1 0.84 8.75 -31.12
C THR A 1 -0.23 8.33 -30.11
N ARG A 2 -1.49 8.13 -30.49
CA ARG A 2 -2.52 7.52 -29.61
C ARG A 2 -2.40 6.00 -29.52
N LEU A 3 -2.04 5.33 -30.62
CA LEU A 3 -1.82 3.88 -30.70
C LEU A 3 -0.60 3.43 -29.87
N SER A 4 0.49 4.22 -29.84
CA SER A 4 1.69 3.87 -29.06
C SER A 4 1.49 4.01 -27.54
N ARG A 5 0.59 4.90 -27.09
CA ARG A 5 0.22 4.99 -25.67
C ARG A 5 -0.65 3.81 -25.26
N GLY A 6 -1.62 3.40 -26.08
CA GLY A 6 -2.47 2.24 -25.80
C GLY A 6 -1.69 0.93 -25.73
N LEU A 7 -0.70 0.74 -26.61
CA LEU A 7 0.17 -0.43 -26.58
C LEU A 7 1.03 -0.47 -25.31
N GLY A 8 1.63 0.68 -24.91
CA GLY A 8 2.40 0.76 -23.66
C GLY A 8 1.57 0.42 -22.41
N ASP A 9 0.31 0.85 -22.38
CA ASP A 9 -0.60 0.55 -21.26
C ASP A 9 -1.05 -0.92 -21.27
N VAL A 10 -1.22 -1.53 -22.46
CA VAL A 10 -1.53 -2.97 -22.59
C VAL A 10 -0.34 -3.82 -22.14
N TYR A 11 0.89 -3.49 -22.57
CA TYR A 11 2.10 -4.22 -22.11
C TYR A 11 2.30 -4.11 -20.60
N LYS A 12 2.11 -2.93 -20.00
CA LYS A 12 2.19 -2.75 -18.55
C LYS A 12 1.16 -3.58 -17.80
N ARG A 13 -0.07 -3.67 -18.31
CA ARG A 13 -1.12 -4.52 -17.72
C ARG A 13 -0.80 -6.01 -17.87
N GLN A 14 -0.25 -6.43 -19.00
CA GLN A 14 0.18 -7.81 -19.19
C GLN A 14 1.32 -8.19 -18.27
N ASP A 15 2.35 -7.33 -18.12
CA ASP A 15 3.45 -7.56 -17.19
C ASP A 15 2.97 -7.64 -15.74
N TYR A 16 2.02 -6.76 -15.35
CA TYR A 16 1.42 -6.79 -14.02
C TYR A 16 0.65 -8.09 -13.79
N THR A 17 -0.26 -8.46 -14.70
CA THR A 17 -1.03 -9.70 -14.59
C THR A 17 -0.14 -10.95 -14.59
N THR A 18 0.95 -10.96 -15.36
CA THR A 18 1.89 -12.10 -15.38
C THR A 18 2.63 -12.24 -14.05
N ARG A 19 2.96 -11.13 -13.38
CA ARG A 19 3.58 -11.15 -12.05
C ARG A 19 2.61 -11.64 -10.97
N GLU A 20 1.35 -11.23 -11.04
CA GLU A 20 0.31 -11.69 -10.10
C GLU A 20 0.02 -13.20 -10.22
N LEU A 21 0.28 -13.79 -11.38
CA LEU A 21 0.08 -15.23 -11.60
C LEU A 21 1.20 -16.11 -11.02
N ASP A 22 2.33 -15.54 -10.64
CA ASP A 22 3.43 -16.27 -10.02
C ASP A 22 3.36 -16.15 -8.49
N LEU A 23 2.81 -17.15 -7.84
CA LEU A 23 2.57 -17.15 -6.39
C LEU A 23 3.86 -17.08 -5.54
N ARG A 24 5.05 -17.24 -6.13
CA ARG A 24 6.32 -16.99 -5.43
C ARG A 24 6.50 -15.50 -5.09
N ASN A 25 5.83 -14.60 -5.82
CA ASN A 25 5.87 -13.18 -5.53
C ASN A 25 5.21 -12.84 -4.18
N GLU A 26 4.24 -13.64 -3.73
CA GLU A 26 3.64 -13.53 -2.40
C GLU A 26 4.68 -13.65 -1.29
N ILE A 27 5.52 -14.67 -1.38
CA ILE A 27 6.59 -14.91 -0.41
C ILE A 27 7.62 -13.78 -0.46
N SER A 28 8.00 -13.37 -1.67
CA SER A 28 9.00 -12.32 -1.86
C SER A 28 8.50 -10.97 -1.33
N GLY A 29 7.24 -10.63 -1.60
CA GLY A 29 6.63 -9.39 -1.12
C GLY A 29 6.47 -9.35 0.40
N ALA A 30 6.01 -10.45 1.01
CA ALA A 30 5.92 -10.56 2.45
C ALA A 30 7.29 -10.41 3.14
N ASN A 31 8.33 -11.04 2.57
CA ASN A 31 9.69 -10.92 3.09
C ASN A 31 10.21 -9.48 2.97
N GLU A 32 9.99 -8.82 1.83
CA GLU A 32 10.37 -7.41 1.64
C GLU A 32 9.69 -6.50 2.67
N LEU A 33 8.38 -6.67 2.88
CA LEU A 33 7.65 -5.88 3.88
C LEU A 33 8.13 -6.17 5.30
N ALA A 34 8.46 -7.42 5.63
CA ALA A 34 9.00 -7.80 6.94
C ALA A 34 10.41 -7.22 7.17
N GLU A 35 11.25 -7.20 6.15
CA GLU A 35 12.57 -6.54 6.22
C GLU A 35 12.45 -5.04 6.45
N ILE A 36 11.51 -4.38 5.76
CA ILE A 36 11.22 -2.96 5.98
C ILE A 36 10.71 -2.73 7.40
N GLN A 37 9.82 -3.58 7.91
CA GLN A 37 9.34 -3.51 9.29
C GLN A 37 10.50 -3.51 10.29
N ALA A 38 11.46 -4.39 10.09
CA ALA A 38 12.64 -4.45 10.94
C ALA A 38 13.53 -3.20 10.81
N GLN A 39 13.68 -2.65 9.60
CA GLN A 39 14.48 -1.43 9.36
C GLN A 39 13.91 -0.19 10.03
N ILE A 40 12.58 -0.06 10.05
CA ILE A 40 11.91 1.14 10.60
C ILE A 40 11.47 0.98 12.07
N ALA A 41 11.75 -0.16 12.69
CA ALA A 41 11.23 -0.52 14.00
C ALA A 41 11.57 0.49 15.11
N ASP A 42 12.74 1.12 15.04
CA ASP A 42 13.20 2.10 16.04
C ASP A 42 12.44 3.44 15.94
N GLU A 43 12.11 3.87 14.70
CA GLU A 43 11.42 5.14 14.46
C GLU A 43 9.89 4.96 14.40
N PHE A 44 9.45 3.88 13.76
CA PHE A 44 8.04 3.58 13.51
C PHE A 44 7.70 2.14 13.90
N PRO A 45 7.68 1.80 15.19
CA PRO A 45 7.38 0.44 15.63
C PRO A 45 5.96 0.03 15.21
N THR A 46 5.83 -1.14 14.59
CA THR A 46 4.56 -1.71 14.15
C THR A 46 4.33 -3.09 14.77
N PRO A 47 4.27 -3.22 16.11
CA PRO A 47 4.23 -4.51 16.81
C PRO A 47 2.96 -5.32 16.52
N LYS A 48 1.92 -4.66 16.04
CA LYS A 48 0.66 -5.31 15.67
C LYS A 48 0.61 -5.80 14.22
N LEU A 49 1.67 -5.60 13.43
CA LEU A 49 1.74 -6.13 12.08
C LEU A 49 2.56 -7.41 12.08
N ARG A 50 2.09 -8.41 11.35
CA ARG A 50 2.85 -9.59 10.98
C ARG A 50 2.46 -10.08 9.58
N PHE A 51 3.26 -10.98 9.05
CA PHE A 51 3.03 -11.66 7.79
C PHE A 51 2.84 -13.16 8.03
N PRO A 52 2.13 -13.88 7.14
CA PRO A 52 1.99 -15.33 7.24
C PRO A 52 3.35 -16.04 7.20
N VAL A 53 3.46 -17.15 7.90
CA VAL A 53 4.57 -18.07 7.69
C VAL A 53 4.29 -18.83 6.39
N TYR A 54 5.20 -18.70 5.42
CA TYR A 54 5.14 -19.44 4.18
C TYR A 54 6.07 -20.64 4.21
N TYR A 55 5.75 -21.66 3.40
CA TYR A 55 6.53 -22.88 3.25
C TYR A 55 7.07 -22.95 1.80
N PRO A 56 8.23 -22.31 1.51
CA PRO A 56 8.76 -22.21 0.15
C PRO A 56 9.04 -23.57 -0.48
N GLU A 57 9.45 -24.58 0.34
CA GLU A 57 9.72 -25.93 -0.10
C GLU A 57 8.46 -26.70 -0.56
N LEU A 58 7.27 -26.22 -0.18
CA LEU A 58 5.97 -26.75 -0.59
C LEU A 58 5.26 -25.86 -1.61
N SER A 59 5.86 -24.73 -1.96
CA SER A 59 5.29 -23.72 -2.82
C SER A 59 5.99 -23.67 -4.18
N ASN A 60 5.27 -23.25 -5.20
CA ASN A 60 5.80 -23.00 -6.54
C ASN A 60 5.01 -21.89 -7.23
N GLU A 61 5.21 -21.66 -8.51
CA GLU A 61 4.52 -20.62 -9.27
C GLU A 61 2.99 -20.74 -9.27
N ASN A 62 2.45 -21.96 -9.10
CA ASN A 62 1.01 -22.25 -9.19
C ASN A 62 0.38 -22.65 -7.84
N VAL A 63 1.20 -22.88 -6.81
CA VAL A 63 0.76 -23.35 -5.50
C VAL A 63 1.47 -22.56 -4.42
N LEU A 64 0.72 -21.93 -3.54
CA LEU A 64 1.24 -21.25 -2.35
C LEU A 64 0.79 -22.02 -1.10
N VAL A 65 1.76 -22.39 -0.26
CA VAL A 65 1.50 -23.04 1.03
C VAL A 65 1.92 -22.10 2.15
N SER A 66 0.99 -21.78 3.01
CA SER A 66 1.21 -20.91 4.18
C SER A 66 0.52 -21.45 5.43
N GLU A 67 0.83 -20.88 6.57
CA GLU A 67 0.04 -21.10 7.77
C GLU A 67 -1.41 -20.71 7.57
N PHE A 68 -2.32 -21.36 8.28
CA PHE A 68 -3.70 -20.90 8.36
C PHE A 68 -3.82 -19.78 9.40
N ILE A 69 -4.35 -18.63 8.98
CA ILE A 69 -4.57 -17.50 9.89
C ILE A 69 -5.95 -17.62 10.51
N ASP A 70 -5.99 -17.90 11.82
CA ASP A 70 -7.23 -17.93 12.58
C ASP A 70 -7.59 -16.51 13.03
N GLY A 71 -8.56 -15.91 12.37
CA GLY A 71 -8.96 -14.51 12.57
C GLY A 71 -10.17 -14.14 11.72
N ILE A 72 -10.48 -12.85 11.68
CA ILE A 72 -11.51 -12.27 10.82
C ILE A 72 -10.86 -11.34 9.80
N SER A 73 -11.37 -11.30 8.57
CA SER A 73 -10.92 -10.29 7.62
C SER A 73 -11.36 -8.91 8.08
N LEU A 74 -10.59 -7.88 7.68
CA LEU A 74 -10.97 -6.50 7.94
C LEU A 74 -12.32 -6.17 7.28
N GLU A 75 -12.62 -6.78 6.11
CA GLU A 75 -13.90 -6.65 5.41
C GLU A 75 -15.05 -7.16 6.27
N GLU A 76 -14.93 -8.39 6.79
CA GLU A 76 -15.93 -8.97 7.68
C GLU A 76 -16.11 -8.14 8.97
N GLY A 77 -15.00 -7.66 9.55
CA GLY A 77 -15.04 -6.80 10.73
C GLY A 77 -15.76 -5.47 10.49
N ILE A 78 -15.61 -4.88 9.29
CA ILE A 78 -16.34 -3.66 8.89
C ILE A 78 -17.84 -3.96 8.70
N GLU A 79 -18.19 -5.02 7.97
CA GLU A 79 -19.57 -5.40 7.70
C GLU A 79 -20.34 -5.69 8.98
N ASN A 80 -19.72 -6.44 9.90
CA ASN A 80 -20.30 -6.80 11.19
C ASN A 80 -20.26 -5.66 12.22
N LYS A 81 -19.63 -4.52 11.90
CA LYS A 81 -19.42 -3.38 12.80
C LYS A 81 -18.74 -3.78 14.12
N SER A 82 -17.88 -4.79 14.06
CA SER A 82 -17.13 -5.30 15.22
C SER A 82 -15.80 -4.59 15.45
N LEU A 83 -15.35 -3.73 14.51
CA LEU A 83 -14.09 -3.02 14.60
C LEU A 83 -14.25 -1.70 15.35
N GLU A 84 -13.37 -1.47 16.30
CA GLU A 84 -13.22 -0.18 16.94
C GLU A 84 -12.46 0.81 16.05
N TRP A 85 -12.74 2.10 16.21
CA TRP A 85 -12.03 3.16 15.50
C TRP A 85 -10.50 3.13 15.76
N SER A 86 -10.11 2.79 16.97
CA SER A 86 -8.70 2.59 17.37
C SER A 86 -7.98 1.55 16.51
N THR A 87 -8.67 0.48 16.13
CA THR A 87 -8.13 -0.57 15.25
C THR A 87 -7.86 -0.02 13.85
N LEU A 88 -8.80 0.74 13.30
CA LEU A 88 -8.61 1.38 11.98
C LEU A 88 -7.47 2.41 12.00
N LEU A 89 -7.37 3.22 13.06
CA LEU A 89 -6.26 4.17 13.22
C LEU A 89 -4.91 3.47 13.28
N GLU A 90 -4.82 2.33 13.95
CA GLU A 90 -3.59 1.53 14.00
C GLU A 90 -3.20 0.99 12.61
N LEU A 91 -4.16 0.53 11.81
CA LEU A 91 -3.90 0.13 10.43
C LEU A 91 -3.37 1.30 9.59
N PHE A 92 -3.98 2.49 9.70
CA PHE A 92 -3.49 3.69 9.02
C PHE A 92 -2.08 4.07 9.48
N ARG A 93 -1.78 3.94 10.77
CA ARG A 93 -0.45 4.19 11.32
C ARG A 93 0.59 3.22 10.73
N ILE A 94 0.26 1.94 10.68
CA ILE A 94 1.10 0.90 10.09
C ILE A 94 1.38 1.21 8.61
N HIS A 95 0.35 1.43 7.82
CA HIS A 95 0.50 1.73 6.39
C HIS A 95 1.27 3.05 6.16
N GLY A 96 1.02 4.06 6.99
CA GLY A 96 1.74 5.33 6.97
C GLY A 96 3.22 5.19 7.27
N ALA A 97 3.61 4.29 8.19
CA ALA A 97 5.00 4.02 8.51
C ALA A 97 5.77 3.47 7.28
N TYR A 98 5.17 2.56 6.53
CA TYR A 98 5.74 2.05 5.28
C TYR A 98 5.79 3.13 4.19
N LEU A 99 4.66 3.79 3.94
CA LEU A 99 4.52 4.78 2.89
C LEU A 99 5.44 5.99 3.12
N PHE A 100 5.43 6.56 4.31
CA PHE A 100 6.17 7.80 4.61
C PHE A 100 7.56 7.55 5.18
N GLY A 101 7.80 6.43 5.84
CA GLY A 101 9.12 6.06 6.35
C GLY A 101 10.08 5.67 5.24
N ILE A 102 9.70 4.75 4.38
CA ILE A 102 10.56 4.19 3.33
C ILE A 102 10.05 4.53 1.92
N GLY A 103 8.74 4.66 1.74
CA GLY A 103 8.11 4.81 0.43
C GLY A 103 7.82 3.48 -0.28
N THR A 104 7.96 2.37 0.41
CA THR A 104 7.59 1.03 -0.06
C THR A 104 6.42 0.53 0.76
N PHE A 105 5.39 0.03 0.12
CA PHE A 105 4.16 -0.36 0.80
C PHE A 105 3.39 -1.41 0.00
N HIS A 106 2.45 -2.07 0.68
CA HIS A 106 1.51 -2.99 0.06
C HIS A 106 0.60 -2.25 -0.92
N GLY A 107 0.70 -2.58 -2.20
CA GLY A 107 0.05 -1.85 -3.29
C GLY A 107 -1.43 -2.17 -3.48
N ASP A 108 -1.91 -3.28 -2.92
CA ASP A 108 -3.30 -3.75 -3.02
C ASP A 108 -3.89 -4.11 -1.65
N LEU A 109 -3.69 -3.24 -0.67
CA LEU A 109 -4.20 -3.43 0.69
C LEU A 109 -5.69 -3.10 0.77
N HIS A 110 -6.54 -3.92 0.13
CA HIS A 110 -7.98 -3.84 0.33
C HIS A 110 -8.41 -4.63 1.60
N PRO A 111 -9.62 -4.39 2.15
CA PRO A 111 -10.02 -5.01 3.42
C PRO A 111 -10.00 -6.54 3.43
N GLY A 112 -10.16 -7.21 2.29
CA GLY A 112 -10.05 -8.66 2.16
C GLY A 112 -8.62 -9.20 2.30
N ASN A 113 -7.59 -8.37 2.05
CA ASN A 113 -6.16 -8.74 2.13
C ASN A 113 -5.54 -8.45 3.50
N CYS A 114 -6.37 -8.14 4.50
CA CYS A 114 -5.94 -7.90 5.87
C CYS A 114 -6.80 -8.72 6.84
N ILE A 115 -6.17 -9.63 7.58
CA ILE A 115 -6.82 -10.43 8.61
C ILE A 115 -6.41 -9.87 9.97
N ILE A 116 -7.36 -9.78 10.89
CA ILE A 116 -7.10 -9.51 12.30
C ILE A 116 -7.12 -10.85 13.02
N ASP A 117 -5.96 -11.30 13.50
CA ASP A 117 -5.84 -12.58 14.21
C ASP A 117 -6.40 -12.50 15.62
N LYS A 118 -6.42 -13.65 16.32
CA LYS A 118 -6.98 -13.77 17.68
C LYS A 118 -6.23 -12.93 18.73
N GLU A 119 -4.99 -12.57 18.46
CA GLU A 119 -4.17 -11.69 19.29
C GLU A 119 -4.37 -10.20 18.95
N GLY A 120 -5.25 -9.88 17.99
CA GLY A 120 -5.54 -8.53 17.55
C GLY A 120 -4.42 -7.92 16.69
N ARG A 121 -3.61 -8.75 16.03
CA ARG A 121 -2.57 -8.32 15.11
C ARG A 121 -3.11 -8.32 13.68
N PHE A 122 -2.67 -7.36 12.90
CA PHE A 122 -2.91 -7.33 11.45
C PHE A 122 -1.99 -8.31 10.74
N VAL A 123 -2.56 -9.16 9.92
CA VAL A 123 -1.84 -10.08 9.06
C VAL A 123 -2.12 -9.68 7.62
N PHE A 124 -1.10 -9.16 6.93
CA PHE A 124 -1.23 -8.84 5.52
C PHE A 124 -1.05 -10.12 4.69
N ILE A 125 -2.05 -10.39 3.88
CA ILE A 125 -2.05 -11.47 2.90
C ILE A 125 -2.12 -10.87 1.50
N ASP A 126 -1.86 -11.69 0.46
CA ASP A 126 -1.78 -11.22 -0.93
C ASP A 126 -0.70 -10.13 -1.11
N ASN A 127 0.53 -10.47 -0.70
CA ASN A 127 1.66 -9.54 -0.65
C ASN A 127 2.42 -9.42 -2.00
N GLY A 128 1.92 -10.01 -3.08
CA GLY A 128 2.56 -9.99 -4.40
C GLY A 128 2.64 -8.60 -5.05
N ALA A 129 1.76 -7.69 -4.65
CA ALA A 129 1.68 -6.34 -5.18
C ALA A 129 2.40 -5.31 -4.29
N ILE A 130 3.74 -5.25 -4.37
CA ILE A 130 4.52 -4.22 -3.67
C ILE A 130 4.69 -2.98 -4.56
N CYS A 131 4.45 -1.81 -3.99
CA CYS A 131 4.62 -0.52 -4.63
C CYS A 131 5.77 0.27 -4.01
N HIS A 132 6.54 0.94 -4.87
CA HIS A 132 7.63 1.83 -4.49
C HIS A 132 7.30 3.25 -4.94
N ALA A 133 7.06 4.16 -4.00
CA ALA A 133 6.83 5.56 -4.29
C ALA A 133 8.17 6.30 -4.45
N PRO A 134 8.41 7.01 -5.57
CA PRO A 134 9.55 7.90 -5.67
C PRO A 134 9.56 8.93 -4.53
N SER A 135 10.72 9.28 -4.01
CA SER A 135 10.86 10.16 -2.83
C SER A 135 10.14 11.51 -2.97
N PHE A 136 10.06 12.06 -4.20
CA PHE A 136 9.33 13.31 -4.43
C PHE A 136 7.81 13.12 -4.31
N VAL A 137 7.27 11.98 -4.74
CA VAL A 137 5.84 11.64 -4.60
C VAL A 137 5.50 11.44 -3.14
N ASN A 138 6.32 10.67 -2.43
CA ASN A 138 6.17 10.39 -1.01
C ASN A 138 6.14 11.69 -0.18
N ARG A 139 7.13 12.58 -0.39
CA ARG A 139 7.18 13.89 0.28
C ARG A 139 5.97 14.77 -0.04
N SER A 140 5.59 14.84 -1.31
CA SER A 140 4.45 15.65 -1.73
C SER A 140 3.13 15.13 -1.19
N LEU A 141 2.98 13.80 -1.08
CA LEU A 141 1.81 13.17 -0.47
C LEU A 141 1.76 13.46 1.05
N PHE A 142 2.90 13.39 1.74
CA PHE A 142 2.98 13.78 3.15
C PHE A 142 2.57 15.24 3.34
N ASN A 143 3.14 16.16 2.57
CA ASN A 143 2.80 17.59 2.62
C ASN A 143 1.30 17.82 2.32
N PHE A 144 0.73 17.06 1.38
CA PHE A 144 -0.70 17.13 1.10
C PHE A 144 -1.54 16.84 2.34
N PHE A 145 -1.27 15.74 3.05
CA PHE A 145 -2.01 15.41 4.27
C PHE A 145 -1.75 16.40 5.40
N GLU A 146 -0.52 16.90 5.54
CA GLU A 146 -0.18 17.92 6.52
C GLU A 146 -0.99 19.21 6.29
N HIS A 147 -0.99 19.74 5.06
CA HIS A 147 -1.77 20.94 4.70
C HIS A 147 -3.27 20.69 4.84
N LEU A 148 -3.74 19.51 4.46
CA LEU A 148 -5.16 19.15 4.62
C LEU A 148 -5.57 19.16 6.10
N SER A 149 -4.75 18.62 6.99
CA SER A 149 -5.01 18.60 8.44
C SER A 149 -5.07 20.00 9.05
N ARG A 150 -4.35 20.96 8.46
CA ARG A 150 -4.34 22.38 8.84
C ARG A 150 -5.42 23.21 8.11
N GLN A 151 -6.24 22.57 7.26
CA GLN A 151 -7.25 23.23 6.42
C GLN A 151 -6.65 24.24 5.40
N GLU A 152 -5.40 24.07 5.04
CA GLU A 152 -4.67 24.87 4.06
C GLU A 152 -4.90 24.34 2.64
N MET A 153 -6.13 24.46 2.14
CA MET A 153 -6.59 23.81 0.90
C MET A 153 -5.75 24.15 -0.32
N HIS A 154 -5.30 25.42 -0.45
CA HIS A 154 -4.44 25.83 -1.57
C HIS A 154 -3.09 25.10 -1.54
N SER A 155 -2.44 25.06 -0.40
CA SER A 155 -1.14 24.37 -0.22
C SER A 155 -1.29 22.87 -0.41
N ALA A 156 -2.38 22.28 0.08
CA ALA A 156 -2.70 20.87 -0.17
C ALA A 156 -2.82 20.58 -1.67
N PHE A 157 -3.55 21.42 -2.41
CA PHE A 157 -3.66 21.27 -3.86
C PHE A 157 -2.32 21.41 -4.58
N MET A 158 -1.47 22.36 -4.17
CA MET A 158 -0.12 22.51 -4.74
C MET A 158 0.73 21.26 -4.51
N SER A 159 0.64 20.64 -3.34
CA SER A 159 1.33 19.37 -3.05
C SER A 159 0.88 18.23 -3.97
N LEU A 160 -0.42 18.14 -4.33
CA LEU A 160 -0.90 17.18 -5.34
C LEU A 160 -0.28 17.44 -6.72
N LEU A 161 -0.16 18.71 -7.10
CA LEU A 161 0.48 19.08 -8.38
C LEU A 161 1.96 18.72 -8.41
N ASP A 162 2.64 18.76 -7.28
CA ASP A 162 4.06 18.39 -7.17
C ASP A 162 4.31 16.90 -7.42
N MET A 163 3.31 16.04 -7.25
CA MET A 163 3.38 14.63 -7.63
C MET A 163 3.27 14.38 -9.14
N THR A 164 2.89 15.38 -9.92
CA THR A 164 2.72 15.22 -11.37
C THR A 164 4.02 15.43 -12.13
N THR A 165 4.30 14.57 -13.12
CA THR A 165 5.44 14.71 -14.02
C THR A 165 5.28 15.86 -15.02
N LYS A 166 4.04 16.30 -15.27
CA LYS A 166 3.70 17.42 -16.16
C LYS A 166 2.76 18.37 -15.45
N LYS A 167 3.35 19.43 -14.89
CA LYS A 167 2.53 20.46 -14.23
C LYS A 167 1.68 21.21 -15.26
N PRO A 168 0.39 21.44 -14.98
CA PRO A 168 -0.44 22.32 -15.81
C PRO A 168 0.11 23.74 -15.75
N THR A 169 0.10 24.45 -16.88
CA THR A 169 0.60 25.83 -17.00
C THR A 169 -0.46 26.79 -17.50
N GLY A 170 -0.33 28.07 -17.20
CA GLY A 170 -1.18 29.15 -17.71
C GLY A 170 -2.66 28.96 -17.36
N LYS A 171 -3.55 29.15 -18.36
CA LYS A 171 -5.01 29.09 -18.16
C LYS A 171 -5.53 27.78 -17.57
N LYS A 172 -4.83 26.65 -17.78
CA LYS A 172 -5.20 25.37 -17.17
C LYS A 172 -4.98 25.38 -15.67
N MET A 173 -3.86 25.97 -15.23
CA MET A 173 -3.57 26.11 -13.80
C MET A 173 -4.60 26.98 -13.10
N GLN A 174 -4.96 28.15 -13.69
CA GLN A 174 -5.96 29.06 -13.12
C GLN A 174 -7.34 28.40 -12.94
N LYS A 175 -7.73 27.49 -13.87
CA LYS A 175 -9.01 26.77 -13.77
C LYS A 175 -9.10 25.85 -12.54
N TYR A 176 -7.98 25.40 -12.00
CA TYR A 176 -7.93 24.53 -10.82
C TYR A 176 -7.77 25.30 -9.50
N LEU A 177 -7.39 26.60 -9.60
CA LEU A 177 -7.16 27.46 -8.42
C LEU A 177 -8.37 28.34 -8.07
N ASN A 178 -9.34 28.44 -8.98
CA ASN A 178 -10.63 29.13 -8.79
C ASN A 178 -11.75 28.10 -8.53
#